data_a29e3b07f98c2800d6b95f22f3d9516a
#
_entry.id   a29e3b07f98c2800d6b95f22f3d9516a
#
_cell.length_a   1.000
_cell.length_b   1.000
_cell.length_c   1.000
_cell.angle_alpha   90.00
_cell.angle_beta   90.00
_cell.angle_gamma   90.00
#
_symmetry.space_group_name_H-M   'P 1'
#
loop_
_entity.id
_entity.type
_entity.pdbx_description
1 polymer ?
#
loop_
_entity_poly.entity_id
_entity_poly.type
_entity_poly.pdbx_seq_one_letter_code
_entity_poly.pdbx_strand_id
1 'polypeptide(L)'
;GRWEGRYTAGYDPESGKRIIKNVLGKTQAEVKEKLKTAISESQKLDVSKAGTYTVSSWVKTWYEVYAEPRIRPNTKAYYTNYIENHIIPGIGNVPLDKLTTIQIQRFYNNLQKSGRVQRKNFPELKDKSLSPRVVRGVHTLLHNCLEQAVAERLILTNPAQGCKLP
;
A
#
# COMPACT_ATOMS: atom_id res chain seq x y z
N GLY A 1 -7.56 -21.02 -30.64
CA GLY A 1 -7.99 -19.63 -30.50
C GLY A 1 -8.21 -19.27 -29.05
N ARG A 2 -8.10 -18.00 -28.70
CA ARG A 2 -8.41 -17.47 -27.36
C ARG A 2 -9.70 -16.67 -27.47
N TRP A 3 -10.52 -16.78 -26.44
CA TRP A 3 -11.70 -15.97 -26.25
C TRP A 3 -11.36 -14.69 -25.50
N GLU A 4 -11.94 -13.57 -25.89
CA GLU A 4 -11.76 -12.26 -25.28
C GLU A 4 -13.12 -11.73 -24.80
N GLY A 5 -13.16 -11.25 -23.56
CA GLY A 5 -14.29 -10.50 -23.01
C GLY A 5 -13.86 -9.09 -22.66
N ARG A 6 -14.68 -8.09 -22.98
CA ARG A 6 -14.44 -6.67 -22.65
C ARG A 6 -15.48 -6.16 -21.67
N TYR A 7 -15.06 -5.30 -20.76
CA TYR A 7 -15.96 -4.67 -19.82
C TYR A 7 -15.53 -3.24 -19.51
N THR A 8 -16.49 -2.42 -19.08
CA THR A 8 -16.22 -1.07 -18.60
C THR A 8 -15.75 -1.15 -17.15
N ALA A 9 -14.49 -0.80 -16.89
CA ALA A 9 -13.89 -0.81 -15.56
C ALA A 9 -14.21 0.48 -14.78
N GLY A 10 -14.52 1.57 -15.46
CA GLY A 10 -14.86 2.86 -14.86
C GLY A 10 -14.87 3.96 -15.91
N TYR A 11 -14.91 5.21 -15.42
CA TYR A 11 -14.87 6.41 -16.25
C TYR A 11 -13.75 7.34 -15.77
N ASP A 12 -13.09 7.98 -16.70
CA ASP A 12 -12.11 9.02 -16.40
C ASP A 12 -12.85 10.26 -15.85
N PRO A 13 -12.50 10.75 -14.64
CA PRO A 13 -13.20 11.86 -14.00
C PRO A 13 -13.00 13.21 -14.71
N GLU A 14 -11.90 13.36 -15.46
CA GLU A 14 -11.61 14.62 -16.19
C GLU A 14 -12.25 14.64 -17.57
N SER A 15 -12.13 13.55 -18.33
CA SER A 15 -12.59 13.48 -19.73
C SER A 15 -13.96 12.82 -19.89
N GLY A 16 -14.49 12.15 -18.87
CA GLY A 16 -15.74 11.37 -18.92
C GLY A 16 -15.66 10.13 -19.80
N LYS A 17 -14.50 9.79 -20.35
CA LYS A 17 -14.31 8.63 -21.24
C LYS A 17 -14.35 7.32 -20.45
N ARG A 18 -14.92 6.29 -21.08
CA ARG A 18 -14.97 4.94 -20.54
C ARG A 18 -13.57 4.31 -20.50
N ILE A 19 -13.22 3.75 -19.36
CA ILE A 19 -12.03 2.92 -19.21
C ILE A 19 -12.45 1.48 -19.48
N ILE A 20 -12.00 0.92 -20.62
CA ILE A 20 -12.32 -0.44 -21.05
C ILE A 20 -11.13 -1.34 -20.75
N LYS A 21 -11.41 -2.48 -20.12
CA LYS A 21 -10.44 -3.55 -19.89
C LYS A 21 -10.93 -4.84 -20.51
N ASN A 22 -10.02 -5.77 -20.78
CA ASN A 22 -10.33 -7.07 -21.34
C ASN A 22 -9.82 -8.21 -20.46
N VAL A 23 -10.44 -9.37 -20.61
CA VAL A 23 -10.00 -10.64 -20.03
C VAL A 23 -9.90 -11.67 -21.15
N LEU A 24 -8.92 -12.56 -21.04
CA LEU A 24 -8.66 -13.61 -22.00
C LEU A 24 -8.85 -14.98 -21.36
N GLY A 25 -9.34 -15.95 -22.14
CA GLY A 25 -9.49 -17.32 -21.69
C GLY A 25 -9.42 -18.31 -22.84
N LYS A 26 -9.24 -19.58 -22.51
CA LYS A 26 -9.20 -20.67 -23.50
C LYS A 26 -10.59 -21.09 -23.93
N THR A 27 -11.59 -20.91 -23.07
CA THR A 27 -12.99 -21.26 -23.32
C THR A 27 -13.90 -20.07 -23.05
N GLN A 28 -15.11 -20.10 -23.63
CA GLN A 28 -16.13 -19.08 -23.38
C GLN A 28 -16.59 -19.06 -21.91
N ALA A 29 -16.68 -20.22 -21.27
CA ALA A 29 -17.07 -20.34 -19.87
C ALA A 29 -16.01 -19.69 -18.96
N GLU A 30 -14.73 -19.91 -19.23
CA GLU A 30 -13.62 -19.29 -18.50
C GLU A 30 -13.67 -17.77 -18.60
N VAL A 31 -13.91 -17.22 -19.78
CA VAL A 31 -14.04 -15.78 -20.00
C VAL A 31 -15.25 -15.20 -19.25
N LYS A 32 -16.39 -15.88 -19.23
CA LYS A 32 -17.57 -15.46 -18.44
C LYS A 32 -17.28 -15.36 -16.96
N GLU A 33 -16.61 -16.35 -16.38
CA GLU A 33 -16.22 -16.34 -14.96
C GLU A 33 -15.21 -15.23 -14.66
N LYS A 34 -14.20 -15.06 -15.50
CA LYS A 34 -13.22 -13.98 -15.38
C LYS A 34 -13.86 -12.60 -15.51
N LEU A 35 -14.83 -12.42 -16.40
CA LEU A 35 -15.59 -11.17 -16.54
C LEU A 35 -16.39 -10.86 -15.26
N LYS A 36 -17.09 -11.84 -14.71
CA LYS A 36 -17.84 -11.70 -13.46
C LYS A 36 -16.96 -11.21 -12.32
N THR A 37 -15.82 -11.85 -12.13
CA THR A 37 -14.83 -11.48 -11.10
C THR A 37 -14.27 -10.09 -11.36
N ALA A 38 -13.85 -9.80 -12.61
CA ALA A 38 -13.26 -8.52 -12.98
C ALA A 38 -14.26 -7.34 -12.82
N ILE A 39 -15.53 -7.53 -13.17
CA ILE A 39 -16.58 -6.52 -12.98
C ILE A 39 -16.83 -6.28 -11.48
N SER A 40 -16.91 -7.34 -10.68
CA SER A 40 -17.05 -7.23 -9.22
C SER A 40 -15.89 -6.49 -8.57
N GLU A 41 -14.66 -6.78 -9.00
CA GLU A 41 -13.46 -6.09 -8.51
C GLU A 41 -13.42 -4.62 -8.95
N SER A 42 -13.81 -4.31 -10.19
CA SER A 42 -13.84 -2.93 -10.70
C SER A 42 -14.85 -2.04 -9.96
N GLN A 43 -15.91 -2.61 -9.40
CA GLN A 43 -16.86 -1.90 -8.54
C GLN A 43 -16.24 -1.53 -7.18
N LYS A 44 -15.24 -2.30 -6.73
CA LYS A 44 -14.51 -2.07 -5.46
C LYS A 44 -13.30 -1.17 -5.63
N LEU A 45 -12.74 -1.06 -6.83
CA LEU A 45 -11.60 -0.21 -7.15
C LEU A 45 -12.02 1.04 -7.91
N ASP A 46 -11.43 2.17 -7.58
CA ASP A 46 -11.46 3.36 -8.42
C ASP A 46 -10.34 3.25 -9.46
N VAL A 47 -10.67 2.69 -10.64
CA VAL A 47 -9.69 2.45 -11.70
C VAL A 47 -9.09 3.73 -12.27
N SER A 48 -9.74 4.89 -12.11
CA SER A 48 -9.17 6.18 -12.50
C SER A 48 -7.98 6.57 -11.65
N LYS A 49 -7.95 6.10 -10.40
CA LYS A 49 -6.90 6.35 -9.42
C LYS A 49 -5.96 5.16 -9.22
N ALA A 50 -6.35 3.96 -9.70
CA ALA A 50 -5.53 2.77 -9.57
C ALA A 50 -4.19 2.94 -10.30
N GLY A 51 -3.10 2.69 -9.59
CA GLY A 51 -1.75 2.87 -10.12
C GLY A 51 -1.19 4.30 -10.08
N THR A 52 -1.95 5.28 -9.60
CA THR A 52 -1.49 6.68 -9.48
C THR A 52 -0.51 6.86 -8.32
N TYR A 53 -0.66 6.06 -7.25
CA TYR A 53 0.14 6.19 -6.04
C TYR A 53 1.23 5.14 -5.93
N THR A 54 2.40 5.57 -5.44
CA THR A 54 3.37 4.70 -4.76
C THR A 54 3.06 4.66 -3.26
N VAL A 55 3.67 3.73 -2.53
CA VAL A 55 3.57 3.70 -1.06
C VAL A 55 4.02 5.04 -0.46
N SER A 56 5.13 5.59 -0.96
CA SER A 56 5.64 6.90 -0.52
C SER A 56 4.64 8.02 -0.73
N SER A 57 4.08 8.17 -1.92
CA SER A 57 3.14 9.25 -2.22
C SER A 57 1.83 9.10 -1.45
N TRP A 58 1.34 7.88 -1.30
CA TRP A 58 0.11 7.63 -0.55
C TRP A 58 0.28 7.88 0.95
N VAL A 59 1.35 7.38 1.57
CA VAL A 59 1.57 7.58 3.01
C VAL A 59 1.72 9.05 3.36
N LYS A 60 2.33 9.85 2.51
CA LYS A 60 2.43 11.31 2.68
C LYS A 60 1.06 11.97 2.59
N THR A 61 0.29 11.67 1.57
CA THR A 61 -1.09 12.16 1.39
C THR A 61 -1.97 11.77 2.56
N TRP A 62 -1.94 10.50 2.96
CA TRP A 62 -2.69 10.01 4.11
C TRP A 62 -2.30 10.74 5.41
N TYR A 63 -1.01 10.93 5.63
CA TYR A 63 -0.53 11.65 6.81
C TYR A 63 -1.08 13.08 6.86
N GLU A 64 -0.93 13.85 5.79
CA GLU A 64 -1.36 15.24 5.72
C GLU A 64 -2.89 15.38 5.85
N VAL A 65 -3.64 14.54 5.19
CA VAL A 65 -5.10 14.69 5.08
C VAL A 65 -5.83 14.02 6.26
N TYR A 66 -5.40 12.84 6.66
CA TYR A 66 -6.15 12.03 7.63
C TYR A 66 -5.52 11.95 9.01
N ALA A 67 -4.20 11.85 9.12
CA ALA A 67 -3.53 11.61 10.39
C ALA A 67 -3.16 12.91 11.13
N GLU A 68 -2.43 13.79 10.49
CA GLU A 68 -1.86 14.98 11.12
C GLU A 68 -2.88 15.87 11.83
N PRO A 69 -4.08 16.13 11.27
CA PRO A 69 -5.07 16.97 11.94
C PRO A 69 -5.65 16.38 13.24
N ARG A 70 -5.48 15.07 13.44
CA ARG A 70 -6.13 14.32 14.53
C ARG A 70 -5.18 13.82 15.62
N ILE A 71 -3.87 13.94 15.44
CA ILE A 71 -2.87 13.41 16.34
C ILE A 71 -2.19 14.52 17.16
N ARG A 72 -1.74 14.15 18.36
CA ARG A 72 -1.01 15.06 19.25
C ARG A 72 0.42 15.32 18.76
N PRO A 73 1.06 16.46 19.14
CA PRO A 73 2.42 16.81 18.69
C PRO A 73 3.47 15.71 18.89
N ASN A 74 3.45 15.04 20.04
CA ASN A 74 4.37 13.92 20.28
C ASN A 74 4.15 12.74 19.31
N THR A 75 2.90 12.44 18.99
CA THR A 75 2.57 11.40 18.01
C THR A 75 3.02 11.79 16.61
N LYS A 76 2.93 13.07 16.23
CA LYS A 76 3.44 13.58 14.95
C LYS A 76 4.92 13.28 14.79
N ALA A 77 5.73 13.50 15.83
CA ALA A 77 7.16 13.21 15.80
C ALA A 77 7.44 11.71 15.54
N TYR A 78 6.70 10.81 16.19
CA TYR A 78 6.82 9.37 15.93
C TYR A 78 6.39 8.99 14.53
N TYR A 79 5.26 9.50 14.05
CA TYR A 79 4.75 9.21 12.70
C TYR A 79 5.70 9.71 11.63
N THR A 80 6.20 10.92 11.74
CA THR A 80 7.21 11.47 10.83
C THR A 80 8.47 10.60 10.80
N ASN A 81 8.96 10.17 11.96
CA ASN A 81 10.11 9.28 12.03
C ASN A 81 9.84 7.92 11.36
N TYR A 82 8.68 7.31 11.60
CA TYR A 82 8.33 6.03 10.98
C TYR A 82 8.21 6.14 9.46
N ILE A 83 7.62 7.23 8.97
CA ILE A 83 7.45 7.47 7.53
C ILE A 83 8.79 7.74 6.86
N GLU A 84 9.52 8.74 7.32
CA GLU A 84 10.73 9.24 6.66
C GLU A 84 11.93 8.29 6.79
N ASN A 85 12.09 7.64 7.94
CA ASN A 85 13.27 6.83 8.22
C ASN A 85 13.07 5.33 7.97
N HIS A 86 11.84 4.85 7.88
CA HIS A 86 11.57 3.42 7.76
C HIS A 86 10.69 3.06 6.56
N ILE A 87 9.50 3.63 6.43
CA ILE A 87 8.54 3.24 5.38
C ILE A 87 9.03 3.68 4.00
N ILE A 88 9.36 4.94 3.83
CA ILE A 88 9.81 5.47 2.53
C ILE A 88 11.09 4.78 2.06
N PRO A 89 12.18 4.67 2.87
CA PRO A 89 13.38 3.98 2.42
C PRO A 89 13.18 2.48 2.17
N GLY A 90 12.27 1.83 2.91
CA GLY A 90 12.07 0.38 2.84
C GLY A 90 11.16 -0.08 1.70
N ILE A 91 10.00 0.53 1.56
CA ILE A 91 8.95 0.14 0.61
C ILE A 91 8.34 1.30 -0.18
N GLY A 92 8.83 2.51 -0.03
CA GLY A 92 8.24 3.73 -0.59
C GLY A 92 8.11 3.73 -2.12
N ASN A 93 9.02 3.09 -2.84
CA ASN A 93 9.03 3.03 -4.30
C ASN A 93 8.06 1.98 -4.89
N VAL A 94 7.50 1.12 -4.06
CA VAL A 94 6.57 0.08 -4.52
C VAL A 94 5.25 0.75 -4.94
N PRO A 95 4.71 0.45 -6.13
CA PRO A 95 3.36 0.88 -6.48
C PRO A 95 2.35 0.37 -5.45
N LEU A 96 1.45 1.25 -5.01
CA LEU A 96 0.50 0.93 -3.93
C LEU A 96 -0.37 -0.29 -4.24
N ASP A 97 -0.83 -0.40 -5.49
CA ASP A 97 -1.65 -1.50 -5.98
C ASP A 97 -0.89 -2.83 -6.15
N LYS A 98 0.44 -2.79 -6.11
CA LYS A 98 1.32 -3.96 -6.22
C LYS A 98 1.99 -4.37 -4.91
N LEU A 99 1.72 -3.66 -3.83
CA LEU A 99 2.25 -3.99 -2.52
C LEU A 99 1.63 -5.29 -1.99
N THR A 100 2.49 -6.25 -1.62
CA THR A 100 2.08 -7.56 -1.13
C THR A 100 2.39 -7.76 0.34
N THR A 101 1.66 -8.67 0.99
CA THR A 101 1.90 -9.03 2.40
C THR A 101 3.33 -9.55 2.63
N ILE A 102 3.87 -10.32 1.69
CA ILE A 102 5.24 -10.85 1.82
C ILE A 102 6.30 -9.75 1.74
N GLN A 103 6.07 -8.72 0.93
CA GLN A 103 6.97 -7.55 0.87
C GLN A 103 6.97 -6.80 2.20
N ILE A 104 5.80 -6.59 2.80
CA ILE A 104 5.68 -5.96 4.11
C ILE A 104 6.32 -6.82 5.20
N GLN A 105 6.11 -8.14 5.17
CA GLN A 105 6.74 -9.05 6.14
C GLN A 105 8.27 -9.01 6.05
N ARG A 106 8.83 -9.03 4.86
CA ARG A 106 10.28 -8.86 4.64
C ARG A 106 10.78 -7.51 5.14
N PHE A 107 10.02 -6.45 4.91
CA PHE A 107 10.32 -5.12 5.42
C PHE A 107 10.39 -5.12 6.95
N TYR A 108 9.41 -5.69 7.65
CA TYR A 108 9.45 -5.79 9.13
C TYR A 108 10.61 -6.63 9.63
N ASN A 109 10.91 -7.75 8.98
CA ASN A 109 12.06 -8.58 9.34
C ASN A 109 13.38 -7.81 9.18
N ASN A 110 13.52 -7.01 8.13
CA ASN A 110 14.69 -6.15 7.93
C ASN A 110 14.79 -5.05 8.98
N LEU A 111 13.67 -4.43 9.39
CA LEU A 111 13.66 -3.46 10.48
C LEU A 111 14.16 -4.07 11.79
N GLN A 112 13.77 -5.29 12.11
CA GLN A 112 14.23 -5.99 13.30
C GLN A 112 15.74 -6.22 13.28
N LYS A 113 16.31 -6.56 12.12
CA LYS A 113 17.74 -6.89 11.99
C LYS A 113 18.62 -5.64 11.91
N SER A 114 18.22 -4.64 11.15
CA SER A 114 19.09 -3.53 10.76
C SER A 114 18.36 -2.21 10.53
N GLY A 115 17.17 -2.02 11.10
CA GLY A 115 16.35 -0.82 10.88
C GLY A 115 16.81 0.42 11.60
N ARG A 116 17.78 0.33 12.50
CA ARG A 116 18.24 1.48 13.27
C ARG A 116 19.06 2.43 12.41
N VAL A 117 18.65 3.71 12.39
CA VAL A 117 19.30 4.74 11.57
C VAL A 117 20.54 5.27 12.27
N GLN A 118 21.68 5.24 11.56
CA GLN A 118 22.92 5.86 12.03
C GLN A 118 22.78 7.39 12.01
N ARG A 119 23.01 8.03 13.13
CA ARG A 119 23.02 9.49 13.23
C ARG A 119 24.40 10.04 12.90
N LYS A 120 24.44 11.12 12.11
CA LYS A 120 25.70 11.86 11.88
C LYS A 120 26.27 12.33 13.22
N ASN A 121 27.57 12.29 13.37
CA ASN A 121 28.30 12.71 14.58
C ASN A 121 28.13 11.82 15.83
N PHE A 122 27.59 10.61 15.68
CA PHE A 122 27.55 9.60 16.74
C PHE A 122 28.44 8.41 16.37
N PRO A 123 29.02 7.70 17.36
CA PRO A 123 29.76 6.47 17.09
C PRO A 123 28.95 5.46 16.30
N GLU A 124 29.64 4.64 15.52
CA GLU A 124 28.97 3.59 14.77
C GLU A 124 28.16 2.66 15.68
N LEU A 125 26.92 2.40 15.29
CA LEU A 125 26.03 1.53 16.04
C LEU A 125 26.52 0.07 15.96
N LYS A 126 26.84 -0.51 17.10
CA LYS A 126 27.14 -1.96 17.21
C LYS A 126 25.90 -2.81 16.97
N ASP A 127 24.77 -2.39 17.50
CA ASP A 127 23.47 -3.03 17.28
C ASP A 127 22.60 -2.14 16.40
N LYS A 128 22.26 -2.65 15.22
CA LYS A 128 21.43 -1.98 14.21
C LYS A 128 19.97 -2.44 14.26
N SER A 129 19.60 -3.31 15.21
CA SER A 129 18.24 -3.80 15.36
C SER A 129 17.28 -2.72 15.87
N LEU A 130 16.04 -2.77 15.43
CA LEU A 130 14.95 -1.99 16.01
C LEU A 130 14.22 -2.82 17.07
N SER A 131 13.78 -2.14 18.12
CA SER A 131 12.98 -2.79 19.17
C SER A 131 11.62 -3.26 18.61
N PRO A 132 11.06 -4.35 19.16
CA PRO A 132 9.71 -4.80 18.80
C PRO A 132 8.64 -3.71 18.91
N ARG A 133 8.77 -2.81 19.88
CA ARG A 133 7.86 -1.68 20.07
C ARG A 133 7.83 -0.75 18.85
N VAL A 134 9.00 -0.44 18.29
CA VAL A 134 9.09 0.45 17.12
C VAL A 134 8.52 -0.26 15.88
N VAL A 135 8.85 -1.53 15.68
CA VAL A 135 8.31 -2.30 14.55
C VAL A 135 6.77 -2.39 14.61
N ARG A 136 6.21 -2.61 15.80
CA ARG A 136 4.75 -2.57 16.00
C ARG A 136 4.15 -1.19 15.74
N GLY A 137 4.85 -0.11 16.11
CA GLY A 137 4.44 1.27 15.81
C GLY A 137 4.40 1.54 14.30
N VAL A 138 5.43 1.13 13.58
CA VAL A 138 5.48 1.20 12.11
C VAL A 138 4.33 0.40 11.48
N HIS A 139 4.07 -0.81 11.98
CA HIS A 139 2.94 -1.63 11.51
C HIS A 139 1.60 -0.94 11.74
N THR A 140 1.35 -0.39 12.92
CA THR A 140 0.09 0.29 13.24
C THR A 140 -0.16 1.45 12.29
N LEU A 141 0.85 2.27 12.04
CA LEU A 141 0.75 3.37 11.09
C LEU A 141 0.47 2.86 9.67
N LEU A 142 1.27 1.90 9.20
CA LEU A 142 1.13 1.36 7.84
C LEU A 142 -0.22 0.65 7.66
N HIS A 143 -0.66 -0.12 8.63
CA HIS A 143 -1.97 -0.77 8.61
C HIS A 143 -3.11 0.25 8.47
N ASN A 144 -3.12 1.31 9.28
CA ASN A 144 -4.14 2.35 9.21
C ASN A 144 -4.11 3.11 7.89
N CYS A 145 -2.93 3.42 7.39
CA CYS A 145 -2.72 4.05 6.09
C CYS A 145 -3.28 3.20 4.94
N LEU A 146 -3.05 1.89 4.97
CA LEU A 146 -3.54 0.97 3.95
C LEU A 146 -5.05 0.68 4.11
N GLU A 147 -5.60 0.69 5.32
CA GLU A 147 -7.06 0.65 5.52
C GLU A 147 -7.75 1.85 4.86
N GLN A 148 -7.17 3.04 4.98
CA GLN A 148 -7.70 4.21 4.28
C GLN A 148 -7.59 4.07 2.76
N ALA A 149 -6.52 3.45 2.26
CA ALA A 149 -6.38 3.16 0.83
C ALA A 149 -7.48 2.21 0.33
N VAL A 150 -7.89 1.23 1.13
CA VAL A 150 -9.04 0.36 0.82
C VAL A 150 -10.34 1.18 0.80
N ALA A 151 -10.55 2.05 1.80
CA ALA A 151 -11.73 2.92 1.86
C ALA A 151 -11.82 3.89 0.67
N GLU A 152 -10.68 4.41 0.22
CA GLU A 152 -10.56 5.26 -0.98
C GLU A 152 -10.62 4.46 -2.31
N ARG A 153 -10.78 3.15 -2.24
CA ARG A 153 -10.86 2.26 -3.40
C ARG A 153 -9.60 2.26 -4.28
N LEU A 154 -8.43 2.51 -3.68
CA LEU A 154 -7.13 2.45 -4.35
C LEU A 154 -6.56 1.04 -4.40
N ILE A 155 -6.89 0.22 -3.42
CA ILE A 155 -6.53 -1.20 -3.32
C ILE A 155 -7.75 -2.02 -2.87
N LEU A 156 -7.75 -3.31 -3.20
CA LEU A 156 -8.87 -4.21 -2.88
C LEU A 156 -8.87 -4.65 -1.41
N THR A 157 -7.70 -4.96 -0.88
CA THR A 157 -7.50 -5.48 0.47
C THR A 157 -6.27 -4.86 1.10
N ASN A 158 -6.21 -4.88 2.43
CA ASN A 158 -5.06 -4.36 3.16
C ASN A 158 -3.94 -5.41 3.23
N PRO A 159 -2.81 -5.22 2.53
CA PRO A 159 -1.72 -6.19 2.52
C PRO A 159 -0.95 -6.26 3.85
N ALA A 160 -1.11 -5.30 4.76
CA ALA A 160 -0.53 -5.38 6.10
C ALA A 160 -1.29 -6.32 7.04
N GLN A 161 -2.52 -6.66 6.68
CA GLN A 161 -3.31 -7.63 7.42
C GLN A 161 -2.70 -9.04 7.27
N GLY A 162 -2.50 -9.73 8.37
CA GLY A 162 -1.90 -11.07 8.36
C GLY A 162 -0.37 -11.09 8.49
N CYS A 163 0.31 -9.95 8.54
CA CYS A 163 1.72 -9.90 8.89
C CYS A 163 1.97 -10.39 10.32
N LYS A 164 3.09 -11.07 10.52
CA LYS A 164 3.54 -11.53 11.84
C LYS A 164 4.43 -10.47 12.46
N LEU A 165 4.09 -10.09 13.68
CA LEU A 165 4.82 -9.07 14.44
C LEU A 165 5.70 -9.70 15.51
N PRO A 166 6.83 -9.05 15.87
CA PRO A 166 7.68 -9.49 16.96
C PRO A 166 7.02 -9.34 18.33
#